data_7351b7f1d542ecb944f971360db5aafe
#
_entry.id   7351b7f1d542ecb944f971360db5aafe
#
_cell.length_a   1.000
_cell.length_b   1.000
_cell.length_c   1.000
_cell.angle_alpha   90.00
_cell.angle_beta   90.00
_cell.angle_gamma   90.00
#
_symmetry.space_group_name_H-M   'P 1'
#
loop_
_entity.id
_entity.type
_entity.pdbx_description
1 polymer ?
#
loop_
_entity_poly.entity_id
_entity_poly.type
_entity_poly.pdbx_seq_one_letter_code
_entity_poly.pdbx_strand_id
1 'polypeptide(L)'
;MKKLIIVFVLLLSALSCFSQIEFSTCLFDASRNRVIPLAVYQPHKVNSKTKVIIFSHGYDGNKNNKSNQTYAYLTRFLSQKGFYVISIQHELADDPLLAMEGNFMETRMPNWERGVANILFTIQEFKKLKPQLNWNDFILIGHSNGGDMKIGRASC
;
A
#
# COMPACT_ATOMS: atom_id res chain seq x y z
N MET A 1 50.70 -3.57 5.08
CA MET A 1 49.68 -2.80 5.83
C MET A 1 48.83 -1.90 4.93
N LYS A 2 49.38 -1.10 3.99
CA LYS A 2 48.58 -0.19 3.13
C LYS A 2 47.53 -0.93 2.24
N LYS A 3 47.86 -2.12 1.68
CA LYS A 3 46.92 -2.91 0.87
C LYS A 3 45.72 -3.46 1.64
N LEU A 4 45.93 -3.81 2.94
CA LEU A 4 44.86 -4.32 3.80
C LEU A 4 43.86 -3.22 4.17
N ILE A 5 44.34 -1.97 4.36
CA ILE A 5 43.47 -0.81 4.65
C ILE A 5 42.59 -0.46 3.45
N ILE A 6 43.13 -0.53 2.23
CA ILE A 6 42.35 -0.25 1.00
C ILE A 6 41.24 -1.27 0.81
N VAL A 7 41.47 -2.55 1.06
CA VAL A 7 40.45 -3.61 0.99
C VAL A 7 39.36 -3.40 2.03
N PHE A 8 39.72 -2.97 3.26
CA PHE A 8 38.75 -2.69 4.33
C PHE A 8 37.87 -1.46 4.01
N VAL A 9 38.46 -0.41 3.43
CA VAL A 9 37.73 0.79 3.00
C VAL A 9 36.77 0.47 1.82
N LEU A 10 37.19 -0.39 0.87
CA LEU A 10 36.33 -0.84 -0.23
C LEU A 10 35.17 -1.74 0.26
N LEU A 11 35.38 -2.58 1.27
CA LEU A 11 34.32 -3.38 1.91
C LEU A 11 33.32 -2.51 2.68
N LEU A 12 33.77 -1.44 3.35
CA LEU A 12 32.89 -0.48 4.03
C LEU A 12 32.05 0.36 3.06
N SER A 13 32.59 0.69 1.88
CA SER A 13 31.83 1.42 0.85
C SER A 13 30.75 0.57 0.15
N ALA A 14 30.90 -0.76 0.15
CA ALA A 14 29.89 -1.69 -0.38
C ALA A 14 28.67 -1.89 0.58
N LEU A 15 28.79 -1.45 1.83
CA LEU A 15 27.70 -1.44 2.82
C LEU A 15 26.84 -0.16 2.78
N SER A 16 26.75 0.49 1.64
CA SER A 16 25.69 1.48 1.41
C SER A 16 24.35 0.75 1.44
N CYS A 17 23.89 0.44 2.64
CA CYS A 17 22.58 -0.11 2.90
C CYS A 17 21.57 0.92 2.36
N PHE A 18 20.98 0.64 1.21
CA PHE A 18 19.90 1.45 0.64
C PHE A 18 18.72 1.39 1.60
N SER A 19 18.72 2.29 2.59
CA SER A 19 17.69 2.35 3.62
C SER A 19 16.39 2.80 2.97
N GLN A 20 15.54 1.83 2.73
CA GLN A 20 14.13 2.04 2.44
C GLN A 20 13.46 2.57 3.71
N ILE A 21 12.59 3.57 3.58
CA ILE A 21 11.78 4.07 4.69
C ILE A 21 10.46 3.31 4.69
N GLU A 22 10.18 2.62 5.78
CA GLU A 22 8.91 1.92 6.01
C GLU A 22 8.27 2.50 7.27
N PHE A 23 6.99 2.86 7.20
CA PHE A 23 6.25 3.36 8.35
C PHE A 23 4.76 3.02 8.25
N SER A 24 4.12 2.92 9.41
CA SER A 24 2.67 2.81 9.51
C SER A 24 2.06 4.17 9.86
N THR A 25 0.91 4.46 9.26
CA THR A 25 0.13 5.67 9.53
C THR A 25 -1.35 5.36 9.37
N CYS A 26 -2.21 6.33 9.60
CA CYS A 26 -3.63 6.21 9.30
C CYS A 26 -4.15 7.53 8.72
N LEU A 27 -5.19 7.42 7.90
CA LEU A 27 -6.04 8.53 7.49
C LEU A 27 -7.36 8.43 8.24
N PHE A 28 -8.05 9.56 8.38
CA PHE A 28 -9.40 9.60 8.92
C PHE A 28 -10.34 10.26 7.91
N ASP A 29 -11.26 9.46 7.38
CA ASP A 29 -12.33 9.93 6.52
C ASP A 29 -13.53 10.36 7.37
N ALA A 30 -13.63 11.67 7.61
CA ALA A 30 -14.67 12.24 8.45
C ALA A 30 -16.07 12.04 7.86
N SER A 31 -16.21 11.98 6.54
CA SER A 31 -17.51 11.80 5.87
C SER A 31 -18.13 10.43 6.13
N ARG A 32 -17.28 9.41 6.34
CA ARG A 32 -17.68 8.04 6.62
C ARG A 32 -17.42 7.60 8.05
N ASN A 33 -16.89 8.53 8.91
CA ASN A 33 -16.41 8.24 10.25
C ASN A 33 -15.48 7.01 10.28
N ARG A 34 -14.48 6.97 9.36
CA ARG A 34 -13.67 5.79 9.14
C ARG A 34 -12.17 6.06 9.24
N VAL A 35 -11.51 5.28 10.09
CA VAL A 35 -10.05 5.18 10.11
C VAL A 35 -9.60 4.23 8.98
N ILE A 36 -8.56 4.64 8.25
CA ILE A 36 -7.95 3.85 7.18
C ILE A 36 -6.48 3.66 7.51
N PRO A 37 -6.11 2.53 8.15
CA PRO A 37 -4.72 2.24 8.47
C PRO A 37 -3.92 1.92 7.20
N LEU A 38 -2.68 2.41 7.15
CA LEU A 38 -1.80 2.31 6.00
C LEU A 38 -0.42 1.80 6.41
N ALA A 39 0.19 0.98 5.55
CA ALA A 39 1.62 0.71 5.58
C ALA A 39 2.24 1.37 4.33
N VAL A 40 3.24 2.23 4.55
CA VAL A 40 3.87 3.01 3.48
C VAL A 40 5.32 2.57 3.34
N TYR A 41 5.71 2.31 2.10
CA TYR A 41 7.07 1.90 1.72
C TYR A 41 7.60 2.91 0.72
N GLN A 42 8.51 3.76 1.20
CA GLN A 42 9.07 4.85 0.42
C GLN A 42 10.42 4.41 -0.18
N PRO A 43 10.65 4.61 -1.49
CA PRO A 43 11.94 4.34 -2.10
C PRO A 43 13.00 5.32 -1.59
N HIS A 44 14.27 4.94 -1.72
CA HIS A 44 15.39 5.78 -1.28
C HIS A 44 15.37 7.20 -1.90
N LYS A 45 14.99 7.30 -3.18
CA LYS A 45 14.87 8.59 -3.87
C LYS A 45 13.42 8.80 -4.29
N VAL A 46 12.87 9.96 -3.93
CA VAL A 46 11.53 10.40 -4.28
C VAL A 46 11.62 11.67 -5.11
N ASN A 47 10.97 11.67 -6.28
CA ASN A 47 10.92 12.83 -7.18
C ASN A 47 9.65 12.77 -8.06
N SER A 48 9.50 13.71 -8.99
CA SER A 48 8.33 13.81 -9.88
C SER A 48 8.17 12.65 -10.87
N LYS A 49 9.15 11.75 -11.02
CA LYS A 49 9.07 10.53 -11.82
C LYS A 49 8.70 9.31 -10.98
N THR A 50 8.71 9.41 -9.66
CA THR A 50 8.39 8.31 -8.75
C THR A 50 6.92 7.96 -8.87
N LYS A 51 6.62 6.78 -9.45
CA LYS A 51 5.27 6.25 -9.60
C LYS A 51 4.74 5.74 -8.26
N VAL A 52 3.44 5.88 -8.06
CA VAL A 52 2.74 5.41 -6.86
C VAL A 52 2.09 4.06 -7.14
N ILE A 53 2.19 3.16 -6.18
CA ILE A 53 1.42 1.92 -6.13
C ILE A 53 0.48 1.98 -4.94
N ILE A 54 -0.82 1.78 -5.19
CA ILE A 54 -1.81 1.49 -4.16
C ILE A 54 -2.01 -0.02 -4.12
N PHE A 55 -1.76 -0.61 -2.96
CA PHE A 55 -1.81 -2.05 -2.76
C PHE A 55 -2.99 -2.43 -1.84
N SER A 56 -3.80 -3.40 -2.29
CA SER A 56 -4.96 -3.92 -1.57
C SER A 56 -4.76 -5.40 -1.26
N HIS A 57 -4.80 -5.76 0.02
CA HIS A 57 -4.66 -7.15 0.49
C HIS A 57 -5.91 -7.99 0.24
N GLY A 58 -5.78 -9.32 0.36
CA GLY A 58 -6.90 -10.25 0.34
C GLY A 58 -7.65 -10.28 1.69
N TYR A 59 -8.90 -10.79 1.67
CA TYR A 59 -9.71 -10.94 2.87
C TYR A 59 -9.12 -11.97 3.84
N ASP A 60 -9.09 -11.65 5.13
CA ASP A 60 -8.54 -12.49 6.20
C ASP A 60 -9.52 -12.76 7.35
N GLY A 61 -10.80 -12.46 7.16
CA GLY A 61 -11.83 -12.63 8.17
C GLY A 61 -11.87 -11.54 9.22
N ASN A 62 -11.33 -10.36 8.95
CA ASN A 62 -11.21 -9.20 9.85
C ASN A 62 -10.39 -9.50 11.13
N LYS A 63 -9.56 -10.56 11.10
CA LYS A 63 -8.84 -11.06 12.28
C LYS A 63 -7.52 -10.37 12.52
N ASN A 64 -6.93 -9.79 11.45
CA ASN A 64 -5.59 -9.25 11.49
C ASN A 64 -5.61 -7.73 11.26
N ASN A 65 -5.31 -6.97 12.29
CA ASN A 65 -5.19 -5.50 12.19
C ASN A 65 -3.94 -5.02 11.41
N LYS A 66 -3.22 -5.95 10.76
CA LYS A 66 -2.02 -5.69 9.96
C LYS A 66 -2.08 -6.35 8.58
N SER A 67 -3.27 -6.58 8.03
CA SER A 67 -3.43 -7.20 6.71
C SER A 67 -2.80 -6.35 5.60
N ASN A 68 -2.68 -5.04 5.80
CA ASN A 68 -1.89 -4.14 4.96
C ASN A 68 -0.36 -4.45 4.95
N GLN A 69 0.12 -5.31 5.85
CA GLN A 69 1.53 -5.75 5.91
C GLN A 69 1.72 -7.22 5.49
N THR A 70 0.65 -7.96 5.22
CA THR A 70 0.71 -9.37 4.83
C THR A 70 1.62 -9.61 3.62
N TYR A 71 1.66 -8.65 2.70
CA TYR A 71 2.50 -8.71 1.50
C TYR A 71 3.75 -7.84 1.60
N ALA A 72 4.29 -7.65 2.82
CA ALA A 72 5.45 -6.78 3.04
C ALA A 72 6.67 -7.18 2.19
N TYR A 73 6.87 -8.46 1.90
CA TYR A 73 7.92 -8.93 1.01
C TYR A 73 7.81 -8.32 -0.40
N LEU A 74 6.58 -8.22 -0.95
CA LEU A 74 6.32 -7.68 -2.27
C LEU A 74 6.38 -6.14 -2.26
N THR A 75 5.73 -5.50 -1.28
CA THR A 75 5.70 -4.03 -1.18
C THR A 75 7.08 -3.45 -0.93
N ARG A 76 7.92 -4.12 -0.13
CA ARG A 76 9.34 -3.77 0.05
C ARG A 76 10.12 -3.92 -1.25
N PHE A 77 9.95 -5.04 -1.96
CA PHE A 77 10.60 -5.25 -3.25
C PHE A 77 10.24 -4.16 -4.26
N LEU A 78 8.96 -3.82 -4.38
CA LEU A 78 8.49 -2.75 -5.28
C LEU A 78 9.08 -1.39 -4.89
N SER A 79 9.16 -1.09 -3.60
CA SER A 79 9.77 0.15 -3.13
C SER A 79 11.28 0.20 -3.44
N GLN A 80 12.01 -0.92 -3.31
CA GLN A 80 13.40 -1.04 -3.74
C GLN A 80 13.58 -0.82 -5.24
N LYS A 81 12.54 -1.10 -6.05
CA LYS A 81 12.51 -0.80 -7.49
C LYS A 81 12.13 0.63 -7.83
N GLY A 82 11.98 1.50 -6.83
CA GLY A 82 11.75 2.92 -7.01
C GLY A 82 10.28 3.36 -6.95
N PHE A 83 9.34 2.47 -6.62
CA PHE A 83 7.94 2.83 -6.46
C PHE A 83 7.65 3.35 -5.04
N TYR A 84 6.78 4.33 -4.93
CA TYR A 84 6.19 4.73 -3.66
C TYR A 84 4.95 3.88 -3.41
N VAL A 85 5.01 2.95 -2.44
CA VAL A 85 3.93 1.96 -2.23
C VAL A 85 3.12 2.32 -1.00
N ILE A 86 1.80 2.36 -1.15
CA ILE A 86 0.83 2.59 -0.08
C ILE A 86 -0.06 1.35 -0.01
N SER A 87 0.08 0.58 1.05
CA SER A 87 -0.74 -0.62 1.31
C SER A 87 -1.85 -0.28 2.29
N ILE A 88 -3.09 -0.52 1.90
CA ILE A 88 -4.29 -0.12 2.63
C ILE A 88 -4.84 -1.30 3.45
N GLN A 89 -5.19 -1.06 4.72
CA GLN A 89 -6.03 -1.95 5.52
C GLN A 89 -7.49 -1.67 5.18
N HIS A 90 -8.13 -2.60 4.47
CA HIS A 90 -9.50 -2.41 3.99
C HIS A 90 -10.55 -2.81 5.03
N GLU A 91 -10.34 -3.92 5.72
CA GLU A 91 -11.23 -4.44 6.74
C GLU A 91 -10.71 -4.09 8.14
N LEU A 92 -11.59 -3.61 8.99
CA LEU A 92 -11.39 -3.41 10.43
C LEU A 92 -12.12 -4.51 11.21
N ALA A 93 -11.77 -4.70 12.48
CA ALA A 93 -12.36 -5.73 13.32
C ALA A 93 -13.89 -5.63 13.43
N ASP A 94 -14.41 -4.40 13.40
CA ASP A 94 -15.85 -4.10 13.56
C ASP A 94 -16.62 -4.08 12.23
N ASP A 95 -15.93 -4.29 11.10
CA ASP A 95 -16.61 -4.33 9.81
C ASP A 95 -17.45 -5.61 9.65
N PRO A 96 -18.55 -5.55 8.90
CA PRO A 96 -19.28 -6.76 8.50
C PRO A 96 -18.35 -7.75 7.80
N LEU A 97 -18.50 -9.04 8.13
CA LEU A 97 -17.74 -10.09 7.49
C LEU A 97 -18.09 -10.18 5.99
N LEU A 98 -17.10 -10.55 5.19
CA LEU A 98 -17.32 -10.81 3.78
C LEU A 98 -18.27 -12.00 3.59
N ALA A 99 -19.29 -11.85 2.76
CA ALA A 99 -20.22 -12.91 2.46
C ALA A 99 -19.52 -14.10 1.76
N MET A 100 -19.77 -15.30 2.26
CA MET A 100 -19.18 -16.54 1.74
C MET A 100 -20.19 -17.37 0.95
N GLU A 101 -21.47 -16.91 0.91
CA GLU A 101 -22.58 -17.58 0.24
C GLU A 101 -23.46 -16.58 -0.52
N GLY A 102 -24.32 -17.08 -1.39
CA GLY A 102 -25.26 -16.29 -2.18
C GLY A 102 -24.68 -15.74 -3.48
N ASN A 103 -25.36 -14.78 -4.08
CA ASN A 103 -24.87 -14.07 -5.25
C ASN A 103 -23.79 -13.05 -4.83
N PHE A 104 -22.52 -13.36 -5.07
CA PHE A 104 -21.41 -12.52 -4.64
C PHE A 104 -21.42 -11.11 -5.22
N MET A 105 -22.00 -10.91 -6.41
CA MET A 105 -22.15 -9.56 -6.97
C MET A 105 -23.06 -8.67 -6.13
N GLU A 106 -24.00 -9.27 -5.40
CA GLU A 106 -24.90 -8.55 -4.51
C GLU A 106 -24.38 -8.53 -3.07
N THR A 107 -24.01 -9.70 -2.54
CA THR A 107 -23.70 -9.88 -1.12
C THR A 107 -22.33 -9.29 -0.74
N ARG A 108 -21.37 -9.20 -1.68
CA ARG A 108 -20.04 -8.60 -1.46
C ARG A 108 -19.94 -7.15 -1.90
N MET A 109 -20.92 -6.63 -2.64
CA MET A 109 -20.89 -5.26 -3.15
C MET A 109 -20.60 -4.22 -2.04
N PRO A 110 -21.24 -4.25 -0.85
CA PRO A 110 -20.95 -3.28 0.21
C PRO A 110 -19.48 -3.31 0.68
N ASN A 111 -18.84 -4.50 0.68
CA ASN A 111 -17.44 -4.64 1.02
C ASN A 111 -16.54 -4.02 -0.07
N TRP A 112 -16.85 -4.30 -1.32
CA TRP A 112 -16.09 -3.76 -2.46
C TRP A 112 -16.21 -2.25 -2.58
N GLU A 113 -17.43 -1.70 -2.43
CA GLU A 113 -17.65 -0.24 -2.40
C GLU A 113 -16.89 0.45 -1.28
N ARG A 114 -16.87 -0.14 -0.09
CA ARG A 114 -16.06 0.33 1.03
C ARG A 114 -14.56 0.33 0.67
N GLY A 115 -14.08 -0.72 0.02
CA GLY A 115 -12.71 -0.84 -0.45
C GLY A 115 -12.36 0.22 -1.50
N VAL A 116 -13.23 0.42 -2.49
CA VAL A 116 -13.09 1.48 -3.51
C VAL A 116 -13.02 2.85 -2.85
N ALA A 117 -13.93 3.14 -1.91
CA ALA A 117 -13.93 4.41 -1.19
C ALA A 117 -12.63 4.64 -0.39
N ASN A 118 -12.08 3.59 0.24
CA ASN A 118 -10.79 3.67 0.91
C ASN A 118 -9.65 3.98 -0.07
N ILE A 119 -9.64 3.35 -1.25
CA ILE A 119 -8.64 3.61 -2.30
C ILE A 119 -8.72 5.07 -2.77
N LEU A 120 -9.92 5.54 -3.12
CA LEU A 120 -10.15 6.90 -3.63
C LEU A 120 -9.74 7.96 -2.60
N PHE A 121 -10.17 7.79 -1.36
CA PHE A 121 -9.82 8.70 -0.27
C PHE A 121 -8.30 8.72 -0.03
N THR A 122 -7.65 7.55 0.00
CA THR A 122 -6.19 7.46 0.16
C THR A 122 -5.46 8.19 -0.96
N ILE A 123 -5.87 8.01 -2.22
CA ILE A 123 -5.28 8.71 -3.37
C ILE A 123 -5.46 10.24 -3.22
N GLN A 124 -6.67 10.68 -2.86
CA GLN A 124 -6.98 12.10 -2.72
C GLN A 124 -6.10 12.75 -1.64
N GLU A 125 -6.00 12.14 -0.47
CA GLU A 125 -5.23 12.68 0.63
C GLU A 125 -3.72 12.63 0.35
N PHE A 126 -3.21 11.53 -0.22
CA PHE A 126 -1.80 11.45 -0.55
C PHE A 126 -1.37 12.38 -1.69
N LYS A 127 -2.25 12.71 -2.63
CA LYS A 127 -2.01 13.79 -3.61
C LYS A 127 -1.73 15.14 -2.93
N LYS A 128 -2.43 15.44 -1.84
CA LYS A 128 -2.21 16.66 -1.04
C LYS A 128 -0.92 16.57 -0.21
N LEU A 129 -0.66 15.41 0.44
CA LEU A 129 0.48 15.20 1.32
C LEU A 129 1.82 15.05 0.57
N LYS A 130 1.79 14.51 -0.64
CA LYS A 130 2.96 14.17 -1.47
C LYS A 130 2.76 14.61 -2.93
N PRO A 131 2.52 15.91 -3.18
CA PRO A 131 2.22 16.41 -4.53
C PRO A 131 3.37 16.23 -5.52
N GLN A 132 4.60 16.01 -5.02
CA GLN A 132 5.79 15.78 -5.84
C GLN A 132 5.86 14.41 -6.49
N LEU A 133 4.97 13.46 -6.13
CA LEU A 133 4.93 12.13 -6.74
C LEU A 133 4.20 12.16 -8.10
N ASN A 134 4.52 11.16 -8.95
CA ASN A 134 3.80 11.00 -10.22
C ASN A 134 2.42 10.35 -9.99
N TRP A 135 1.41 11.18 -9.83
CA TRP A 135 0.02 10.76 -9.66
C TRP A 135 -0.75 10.58 -10.98
N ASN A 136 -0.18 10.99 -12.12
CA ASN A 136 -0.83 10.82 -13.41
C ASN A 136 -0.75 9.37 -13.92
N ASP A 137 0.21 8.61 -13.40
CA ASP A 137 0.49 7.25 -13.82
C ASP A 137 0.71 6.36 -12.58
N PHE A 138 -0.33 6.27 -11.73
CA PHE A 138 -0.31 5.39 -10.56
C PHE A 138 -0.85 4.00 -10.88
N ILE A 139 -0.41 3.00 -10.12
CA ILE A 139 -0.71 1.58 -10.34
C ILE A 139 -1.56 1.08 -9.17
N LEU A 140 -2.61 0.32 -9.48
CA LEU A 140 -3.41 -0.42 -8.50
C LEU A 140 -3.01 -1.89 -8.54
N ILE A 141 -2.60 -2.45 -7.40
CA ILE A 141 -2.32 -3.87 -7.22
C ILE A 141 -3.27 -4.40 -6.14
N GLY A 142 -3.89 -5.54 -6.40
CA GLY A 142 -4.76 -6.20 -5.43
C GLY A 142 -4.67 -7.71 -5.53
N HIS A 143 -4.81 -8.38 -4.38
CA HIS A 143 -4.88 -9.83 -4.28
C HIS A 143 -6.27 -10.25 -3.81
N SER A 144 -6.88 -11.28 -4.46
CA SER A 144 -8.19 -11.82 -4.09
C SER A 144 -9.23 -10.69 -3.94
N ASN A 145 -9.94 -10.60 -2.82
CA ASN A 145 -10.92 -9.54 -2.52
C ASN A 145 -10.39 -8.12 -2.78
N GLY A 146 -9.10 -7.85 -2.51
CA GLY A 146 -8.47 -6.58 -2.87
C GLY A 146 -8.33 -6.36 -4.38
N GLY A 147 -8.32 -7.44 -5.18
CA GLY A 147 -8.41 -7.40 -6.63
C GLY A 147 -9.79 -6.96 -7.11
N ASP A 148 -10.85 -7.46 -6.48
CA ASP A 148 -12.25 -7.12 -6.80
C ASP A 148 -12.51 -5.63 -6.51
N MET A 149 -12.04 -5.12 -5.37
CA MET A 149 -12.13 -3.69 -5.01
C MET A 149 -11.45 -2.78 -6.06
N LYS A 150 -10.34 -3.23 -6.63
CA LYS A 150 -9.63 -2.51 -7.69
C LYS A 150 -10.44 -2.44 -8.99
N ILE A 151 -11.10 -3.52 -9.37
CA ILE A 151 -11.93 -3.61 -10.60
C ILE A 151 -13.18 -2.74 -10.46
N GLY A 152 -13.82 -2.69 -9.30
CA GLY A 152 -14.99 -1.84 -9.05
C GLY A 152 -14.77 -0.36 -9.38
N ARG A 153 -13.52 0.12 -9.36
CA ARG A 153 -13.19 1.47 -9.82
C ARG A 153 -13.11 1.62 -11.35
N ALA A 154 -12.77 0.56 -12.06
CA ALA A 154 -12.66 0.62 -13.54
C ALA A 154 -14.04 0.67 -14.21
N SER A 155 -15.12 0.46 -13.44
CA SER A 155 -16.50 0.42 -13.91
C SER A 155 -17.31 1.68 -13.56
N CYS A 156 -16.65 2.70 -12.94
CA CYS A 156 -17.26 3.98 -12.56
C CYS A 156 -16.79 5.11 -13.46
#